data_fd0f3414ef7271821f02c1e50b0367e8
#
_entry.id   fd0f3414ef7271821f02c1e50b0367e8
#
_cell.length_a   1.000
_cell.length_b   1.000
_cell.length_c   1.000
_cell.angle_alpha   90.00
_cell.angle_beta   90.00
_cell.angle_gamma   90.00
#
_symmetry.space_group_name_H-M   'P 1'
#
loop_
_entity.id
_entity.type
_entity.pdbx_description
1 polymer ?
#
loop_
_entity_poly.entity_id
_entity_poly.type
_entity_poly.pdbx_seq_one_letter_code
_entity_poly.pdbx_strand_id
1 'polypeptide(L)'
;TLEENTLNRAVMEAIHRITSDDMEFMENFRQNIIHVIGNYSTAKESEEYEEKIKEKQEEMVALIAENAKTGSYTPEFDERYRTIAEEINALKEAQKTARNEKRMADSYEQRIQDIDHYLSTSTCQIQEFDNDLVRRMISTIKVESSEKLLIQFQSGIVMEQEIRYE
;
A
#
# COMPACT_ATOMS: atom_id res chain seq x y z
N THR A 1 -8.11 5.93 34.89
CA THR A 1 -7.37 4.90 34.11
C THR A 1 -8.40 4.02 33.44
N LEU A 2 -8.37 3.88 32.14
CA LEU A 2 -9.28 3.02 31.41
C LEU A 2 -8.91 1.56 31.74
N GLU A 3 -9.90 0.78 32.20
CA GLU A 3 -9.69 -0.65 32.47
C GLU A 3 -9.60 -1.44 31.17
N GLU A 4 -8.73 -2.44 31.14
CA GLU A 4 -8.45 -3.25 29.95
C GLU A 4 -9.72 -3.93 29.41
N ASN A 5 -10.56 -4.48 30.29
CA ASN A 5 -11.81 -5.11 29.88
C ASN A 5 -12.79 -4.13 29.23
N THR A 6 -12.86 -2.90 29.73
CA THR A 6 -13.70 -1.84 29.17
C THR A 6 -13.22 -1.42 27.79
N LEU A 7 -11.88 -1.30 27.62
CA LEU A 7 -11.27 -1.02 26.32
C LEU A 7 -11.54 -2.15 25.33
N ASN A 8 -11.29 -3.38 25.73
CA ASN A 8 -11.49 -4.56 24.89
C ASN A 8 -12.93 -4.69 24.42
N ARG A 9 -13.92 -4.43 25.31
CA ARG A 9 -15.32 -4.42 24.94
C ARG A 9 -15.64 -3.34 23.92
N ALA A 10 -15.21 -2.10 24.14
CA ALA A 10 -15.45 -1.00 23.20
C ALA A 10 -14.85 -1.26 21.82
N VAL A 11 -13.66 -1.87 21.76
CA VAL A 11 -13.00 -2.28 20.52
C VAL A 11 -13.80 -3.36 19.81
N MET A 12 -14.29 -4.37 20.53
CA MET A 12 -15.10 -5.44 19.93
C MET A 12 -16.47 -4.92 19.47
N GLU A 13 -17.09 -4.01 20.20
CA GLU A 13 -18.32 -3.33 19.76
C GLU A 13 -18.10 -2.54 18.44
N ALA A 14 -16.97 -1.85 18.31
CA ALA A 14 -16.62 -1.15 17.07
C ALA A 14 -16.43 -2.12 15.90
N ILE A 15 -15.71 -3.22 16.11
CA ILE A 15 -15.56 -4.28 15.11
C ILE A 15 -16.93 -4.87 14.74
N HIS A 16 -17.78 -5.12 15.72
CA HIS A 16 -19.11 -5.69 15.49
C HIS A 16 -20.02 -4.74 14.71
N ARG A 17 -19.98 -3.43 14.99
CA ARG A 17 -20.73 -2.43 14.22
C ARG A 17 -20.31 -2.41 12.77
N ILE A 18 -19.03 -2.51 12.51
CA ILE A 18 -18.47 -2.52 11.16
C ILE A 18 -18.81 -3.81 10.41
N THR A 19 -18.81 -4.97 11.10
CA THR A 19 -19.06 -6.26 10.48
C THR A 19 -20.54 -6.63 10.38
N SER A 20 -21.41 -6.03 11.21
CA SER A 20 -22.86 -6.33 11.20
C SER A 20 -23.66 -5.53 10.17
N ASP A 21 -23.14 -4.41 9.66
CA ASP A 21 -23.68 -3.66 8.51
C ASP A 21 -23.15 -4.23 7.18
N ASP A 22 -23.21 -5.49 7.06
CA ASP A 22 -22.52 -6.51 6.31
C ASP A 22 -22.16 -6.21 4.85
N MET A 23 -23.04 -5.68 4.03
CA MET A 23 -22.77 -5.53 2.60
C MET A 23 -22.24 -4.17 2.22
N GLU A 24 -22.72 -3.12 2.85
CA GLU A 24 -22.32 -1.75 2.54
C GLU A 24 -20.89 -1.48 3.04
N PHE A 25 -20.52 -2.03 4.20
CA PHE A 25 -19.16 -1.89 4.74
C PHE A 25 -18.12 -2.62 3.88
N MET A 26 -18.37 -3.88 3.53
CA MET A 26 -17.43 -4.66 2.70
C MET A 26 -17.29 -4.05 1.31
N GLU A 27 -18.37 -3.52 0.76
CA GLU A 27 -18.30 -2.82 -0.53
C GLU A 27 -17.55 -1.50 -0.42
N ASN A 28 -17.83 -0.67 0.58
CA ASN A 28 -17.08 0.57 0.83
C ASN A 28 -15.61 0.28 1.17
N PHE A 29 -15.33 -0.80 1.89
CA PHE A 29 -13.99 -1.26 2.19
C PHE A 29 -13.25 -1.65 0.91
N ARG A 30 -13.85 -2.46 0.04
CA ARG A 30 -13.31 -2.83 -1.28
C ARG A 30 -13.09 -1.60 -2.15
N GLN A 31 -14.05 -0.69 -2.23
CA GLN A 31 -13.96 0.53 -3.03
C GLN A 31 -12.84 1.46 -2.55
N ASN A 32 -12.68 1.64 -1.24
CA ASN A 32 -11.60 2.44 -0.70
C ASN A 32 -10.23 1.82 -0.98
N ILE A 33 -10.11 0.50 -0.91
CA ILE A 33 -8.86 -0.18 -1.23
C ILE A 33 -8.59 -0.16 -2.73
N ILE A 34 -9.60 -0.41 -3.58
CA ILE A 34 -9.49 -0.28 -5.03
C ILE A 34 -9.08 1.15 -5.40
N HIS A 35 -9.61 2.17 -4.71
CA HIS A 35 -9.21 3.56 -4.93
C HIS A 35 -7.74 3.80 -4.55
N VAL A 36 -7.27 3.22 -3.45
CA VAL A 36 -5.86 3.30 -3.02
C VAL A 36 -4.96 2.51 -3.97
N ILE A 37 -5.35 1.27 -4.34
CA ILE A 37 -4.59 0.40 -5.26
C ILE A 37 -4.64 0.95 -6.70
N GLY A 38 -5.77 1.49 -7.14
CA GLY A 38 -5.94 2.03 -8.49
C GLY A 38 -5.05 3.24 -8.81
N ASN A 39 -4.48 3.87 -7.79
CA ASN A 39 -3.47 4.92 -7.94
C ASN A 39 -2.03 4.38 -8.00
N TYR A 40 -1.83 3.07 -7.83
CA TYR A 40 -0.51 2.45 -7.91
C TYR A 40 -0.23 1.93 -9.32
N SER A 41 1.03 2.07 -9.69
CA SER A 41 1.59 1.62 -10.97
C SER A 41 1.30 0.14 -11.26
N THR A 42 0.88 -0.16 -12.46
CA THR A 42 0.57 -1.53 -12.88
C THR A 42 1.84 -2.34 -13.19
N ALA A 43 1.73 -3.68 -13.18
CA ALA A 43 2.83 -4.56 -13.57
C ALA A 43 3.39 -4.23 -14.98
N LYS A 44 2.51 -3.80 -15.87
CA LYS A 44 2.82 -3.40 -17.24
C LYS A 44 3.78 -2.22 -17.31
N GLU A 45 3.64 -1.24 -16.42
CA GLU A 45 4.55 -0.08 -16.38
C GLU A 45 5.99 -0.48 -15.97
N SER A 46 6.15 -1.48 -15.11
CA SER A 46 7.48 -1.98 -14.74
C SER A 46 8.22 -2.64 -15.91
N GLU A 47 7.50 -3.35 -16.79
CA GLU A 47 8.06 -3.96 -18.00
C GLU A 47 8.40 -2.89 -19.04
N GLU A 48 7.58 -1.86 -19.19
CA GLU A 48 7.85 -0.72 -20.06
C GLU A 48 9.12 0.06 -19.65
N TYR A 49 9.38 0.22 -18.35
CA TYR A 49 10.63 0.82 -17.87
C TYR A 49 11.85 -0.03 -18.21
N GLU A 50 11.74 -1.35 -18.08
CA GLU A 50 12.85 -2.28 -18.37
C GLU A 50 13.23 -2.21 -19.86
N GLU A 51 12.24 -2.15 -20.73
CA GLU A 51 12.43 -2.01 -22.18
C GLU A 51 13.09 -0.68 -22.55
N LYS A 52 12.60 0.43 -21.99
CA LYS A 52 13.19 1.77 -22.17
C LYS A 52 14.63 1.87 -21.65
N ILE A 53 14.93 1.27 -20.51
CA ILE A 53 16.30 1.22 -19.97
C ILE A 53 17.22 0.47 -20.92
N LYS A 54 16.77 -0.66 -21.46
CA LYS A 54 17.53 -1.45 -22.41
C LYS A 54 17.81 -0.67 -23.70
N GLU A 55 16.81 -0.01 -24.28
CA GLU A 55 16.97 0.85 -25.46
C GLU A 55 18.00 1.94 -25.22
N LYS A 56 17.95 2.62 -24.06
CA LYS A 56 18.93 3.66 -23.72
C LYS A 56 20.35 3.11 -23.48
N GLN A 57 20.47 1.91 -22.96
CA GLN A 57 21.77 1.24 -22.83
C GLN A 57 22.35 0.88 -24.20
N GLU A 58 21.53 0.42 -25.13
CA GLU A 58 21.94 0.14 -26.50
C GLU A 58 22.37 1.42 -27.23
N GLU A 59 21.65 2.54 -27.03
CA GLU A 59 22.02 3.87 -27.53
C GLU A 59 23.38 4.31 -26.99
N MET A 60 23.64 4.14 -25.70
CA MET A 60 24.91 4.43 -25.05
C MET A 60 26.07 3.61 -25.64
N VAL A 61 25.86 2.31 -25.85
CA VAL A 61 26.86 1.41 -26.46
C VAL A 61 27.17 1.84 -27.89
N ALA A 62 26.14 2.21 -28.67
CA ALA A 62 26.32 2.70 -30.04
C ALA A 62 27.11 4.00 -30.07
N LEU A 63 26.83 4.95 -29.17
CA LEU A 63 27.54 6.21 -29.04
C LEU A 63 29.04 5.99 -28.73
N ILE A 64 29.34 5.07 -27.79
CA ILE A 64 30.71 4.71 -27.43
C ILE A 64 31.43 4.09 -28.63
N ALA A 65 30.79 3.18 -29.37
CA ALA A 65 31.36 2.53 -30.53
C ALA A 65 31.61 3.50 -31.68
N GLU A 66 30.76 4.49 -31.90
CA GLU A 66 30.94 5.56 -32.86
C GLU A 66 32.15 6.43 -32.50
N ASN A 67 32.23 6.87 -31.24
CA ASN A 67 33.36 7.69 -30.78
C ASN A 67 34.71 6.92 -30.83
N ALA A 68 34.71 5.63 -30.54
CA ALA A 68 35.92 4.81 -30.66
C ALA A 68 36.48 4.74 -32.11
N LYS A 69 35.62 4.82 -33.13
CA LYS A 69 36.04 4.82 -34.53
C LYS A 69 36.65 6.16 -34.93
N THR A 70 36.19 7.27 -34.39
CA THR A 70 36.68 8.62 -34.70
C THR A 70 37.97 8.96 -33.97
N GLY A 71 38.26 8.28 -32.85
CA GLY A 71 39.46 8.46 -32.05
C GLY A 71 39.61 9.84 -31.41
N SER A 72 38.57 10.64 -31.46
CA SER A 72 38.53 12.01 -30.93
C SER A 72 37.52 12.14 -29.82
N TYR A 73 38.00 12.56 -28.68
CA TYR A 73 37.15 12.93 -27.56
C TYR A 73 36.61 14.35 -27.79
N THR A 74 35.32 14.49 -28.02
CA THR A 74 34.70 15.79 -28.29
C THR A 74 33.75 16.21 -27.16
N PRO A 75 33.58 17.53 -26.90
CA PRO A 75 32.61 18.01 -25.92
C PRO A 75 31.18 17.54 -26.21
N GLU A 76 30.83 17.39 -27.50
CA GLU A 76 29.52 16.89 -27.92
C GLU A 76 29.30 15.41 -27.51
N PHE A 77 30.36 14.60 -27.56
CA PHE A 77 30.30 13.22 -27.07
C PHE A 77 30.04 13.21 -25.57
N ASP A 78 30.76 14.02 -24.80
CA ASP A 78 30.58 14.08 -23.32
C ASP A 78 29.17 14.52 -22.95
N GLU A 79 28.62 15.50 -23.64
CA GLU A 79 27.27 15.99 -23.38
C GLU A 79 26.22 14.88 -23.66
N ARG A 80 26.33 14.23 -24.83
CA ARG A 80 25.42 13.14 -25.22
C ARG A 80 25.53 11.95 -24.25
N TYR A 81 26.75 11.55 -23.89
CA TYR A 81 26.99 10.46 -22.95
C TYR A 81 26.37 10.76 -21.59
N ARG A 82 26.58 11.98 -21.07
CA ARG A 82 26.00 12.40 -19.78
C ARG A 82 24.48 12.42 -19.85
N THR A 83 23.89 12.96 -20.92
CA THR A 83 22.43 12.97 -21.08
C THR A 83 21.83 11.58 -21.06
N ILE A 84 22.40 10.62 -21.82
CA ILE A 84 21.91 9.23 -21.82
C ILE A 84 22.08 8.58 -20.44
N ALA A 85 23.19 8.84 -19.75
CA ALA A 85 23.42 8.32 -18.41
C ALA A 85 22.40 8.86 -17.38
N GLU A 86 22.07 10.15 -17.47
CA GLU A 86 21.03 10.78 -16.62
C GLU A 86 19.64 10.21 -16.91
N GLU A 87 19.30 10.00 -18.19
CA GLU A 87 18.04 9.36 -18.61
C GLU A 87 17.92 7.92 -18.09
N ILE A 88 18.99 7.12 -18.19
CA ILE A 88 19.02 5.76 -17.64
C ILE A 88 18.80 5.78 -16.13
N ASN A 89 19.45 6.69 -15.41
CA ASN A 89 19.29 6.80 -13.97
C ASN A 89 17.87 7.23 -13.58
N ALA A 90 17.29 8.19 -14.29
CA ALA A 90 15.90 8.61 -14.07
C ALA A 90 14.90 7.46 -14.30
N LEU A 91 15.09 6.68 -15.36
CA LEU A 91 14.26 5.51 -15.66
C LEU A 91 14.40 4.41 -14.61
N LYS A 92 15.61 4.18 -14.08
CA LYS A 92 15.83 3.21 -12.99
C LYS A 92 15.17 3.63 -11.68
N GLU A 93 15.20 4.92 -11.32
CA GLU A 93 14.52 5.41 -10.14
C GLU A 93 12.99 5.34 -10.30
N ALA A 94 12.46 5.68 -11.48
CA ALA A 94 11.04 5.51 -11.78
C ALA A 94 10.60 4.04 -11.71
N GLN A 95 11.39 3.11 -12.27
CA GLN A 95 11.13 1.67 -12.18
C GLN A 95 11.11 1.18 -10.72
N LYS A 96 12.07 1.64 -9.89
CA LYS A 96 12.14 1.29 -8.47
C LYS A 96 10.91 1.78 -7.70
N THR A 97 10.46 3.01 -7.98
CA THR A 97 9.24 3.57 -7.41
C THR A 97 8.03 2.71 -7.80
N ALA A 98 7.84 2.44 -9.08
CA ALA A 98 6.74 1.61 -9.59
C ALA A 98 6.73 0.19 -8.97
N ARG A 99 7.91 -0.43 -8.81
CA ARG A 99 8.02 -1.75 -8.13
C ARG A 99 7.64 -1.68 -6.66
N ASN A 100 8.00 -0.62 -5.95
CA ASN A 100 7.63 -0.44 -4.54
C ASN A 100 6.13 -0.22 -4.39
N GLU A 101 5.53 0.60 -5.24
CA GLU A 101 4.09 0.85 -5.28
C GLU A 101 3.32 -0.45 -5.54
N LYS A 102 3.75 -1.25 -6.53
CA LYS A 102 3.16 -2.56 -6.79
C LYS A 102 3.24 -3.49 -5.57
N ARG A 103 4.40 -3.58 -4.91
CA ARG A 103 4.53 -4.41 -3.70
C ARG A 103 3.59 -3.97 -2.58
N MET A 104 3.36 -2.66 -2.44
CA MET A 104 2.39 -2.14 -1.48
C MET A 104 0.96 -2.53 -1.88
N ALA A 105 0.60 -2.38 -3.15
CA ALA A 105 -0.71 -2.79 -3.67
C ALA A 105 -0.97 -4.30 -3.45
N ASP A 106 -0.02 -5.17 -3.81
CA ASP A 106 -0.09 -6.62 -3.60
C ASP A 106 -0.26 -6.96 -2.10
N SER A 107 0.43 -6.23 -1.21
CA SER A 107 0.30 -6.40 0.24
C SER A 107 -1.08 -5.99 0.76
N TYR A 108 -1.69 -4.93 0.21
CA TYR A 108 -3.05 -4.53 0.58
C TYR A 108 -4.07 -5.54 0.08
N GLU A 109 -3.94 -6.01 -1.16
CA GLU A 109 -4.83 -7.02 -1.72
C GLU A 109 -4.81 -8.32 -0.88
N GLN A 110 -3.62 -8.78 -0.48
CA GLN A 110 -3.49 -9.94 0.40
C GLN A 110 -4.19 -9.74 1.74
N ARG A 111 -4.07 -8.56 2.35
CA ARG A 111 -4.75 -8.26 3.62
C ARG A 111 -6.27 -8.25 3.48
N ILE A 112 -6.80 -7.80 2.35
CA ILE A 112 -8.23 -7.87 2.06
C ILE A 112 -8.69 -9.32 2.02
N GLN A 113 -7.98 -10.15 1.26
CA GLN A 113 -8.31 -11.57 1.11
C GLN A 113 -8.27 -12.28 2.47
N ASP A 114 -7.27 -11.96 3.31
CA ASP A 114 -7.15 -12.51 4.66
C ASP A 114 -8.33 -12.10 5.56
N ILE A 115 -8.79 -10.85 5.47
CA ILE A 115 -9.95 -10.37 6.22
C ILE A 115 -11.24 -10.99 5.70
N ASP A 116 -11.44 -11.02 4.38
CA ASP A 116 -12.62 -11.62 3.74
C ASP A 116 -12.74 -13.12 4.08
N HIS A 117 -11.62 -13.84 4.03
CA HIS A 117 -11.54 -15.24 4.44
C HIS A 117 -11.86 -15.42 5.93
N TYR A 118 -11.32 -14.58 6.80
CA TYR A 118 -11.60 -14.65 8.24
C TYR A 118 -13.08 -14.37 8.53
N LEU A 119 -13.67 -13.33 7.95
CA LEU A 119 -15.08 -12.99 8.15
C LEU A 119 -16.02 -14.07 7.60
N SER A 120 -15.67 -14.71 6.48
CA SER A 120 -16.49 -15.80 5.90
C SER A 120 -16.37 -17.12 6.65
N THR A 121 -15.24 -17.38 7.32
CA THR A 121 -15.03 -18.61 8.11
C THR A 121 -15.47 -18.48 9.58
N SER A 122 -15.49 -17.27 10.11
CA SER A 122 -15.93 -16.97 11.49
C SER A 122 -17.45 -16.76 11.56
N THR A 123 -18.22 -17.67 10.99
CA THR A 123 -19.67 -17.71 11.14
C THR A 123 -20.00 -18.01 12.59
N CYS A 124 -20.41 -17.01 13.33
CA CYS A 124 -20.99 -17.00 14.67
C CYS A 124 -20.13 -16.41 15.77
N GLN A 125 -20.67 -15.33 16.32
CA GLN A 125 -20.47 -14.88 17.69
C GLN A 125 -19.01 -14.65 18.09
N ILE A 126 -18.41 -13.61 17.55
CA ILE A 126 -17.25 -12.96 18.17
C ILE A 126 -17.76 -12.31 19.47
N GLN A 127 -17.94 -13.12 20.51
CA GLN A 127 -18.37 -12.65 21.84
C GLN A 127 -17.19 -12.37 22.76
N GLU A 128 -16.01 -12.90 22.42
CA GLU A 128 -14.80 -12.72 23.21
C GLU A 128 -13.78 -11.88 22.44
N PHE A 129 -12.94 -11.16 23.20
CA PHE A 129 -11.87 -10.35 22.63
C PHE A 129 -10.84 -11.22 21.91
N ASP A 130 -10.71 -11.02 20.61
CA ASP A 130 -9.76 -11.75 19.76
C ASP A 130 -8.63 -10.83 19.32
N ASN A 131 -7.45 -11.06 19.88
CA ASN A 131 -6.23 -10.28 19.56
C ASN A 131 -5.83 -10.35 18.08
N ASP A 132 -6.02 -11.50 17.45
CA ASP A 132 -5.62 -11.69 16.05
C ASP A 132 -6.56 -10.93 15.11
N LEU A 133 -7.86 -10.95 15.41
CA LEU A 133 -8.85 -10.15 14.69
C LEU A 133 -8.57 -8.66 14.85
N VAL A 134 -8.34 -8.19 16.06
CA VAL A 134 -8.03 -6.79 16.34
C VAL A 134 -6.80 -6.32 15.54
N ARG A 135 -5.71 -7.09 15.55
CA ARG A 135 -4.48 -6.77 14.79
C ARG A 135 -4.69 -6.76 13.27
N ARG A 136 -5.57 -7.60 12.75
CA ARG A 136 -5.89 -7.66 11.32
C ARG A 136 -6.76 -6.50 10.88
N MET A 137 -7.71 -6.09 11.71
CA MET A 137 -8.70 -5.07 11.37
C MET A 137 -8.29 -3.66 11.75
N ILE A 138 -7.56 -3.47 12.84
CA ILE A 138 -7.28 -2.17 13.43
C ILE A 138 -5.81 -1.79 13.22
N SER A 139 -5.60 -0.57 12.72
CA SER A 139 -4.28 0.04 12.56
C SER A 139 -3.86 0.80 13.83
N THR A 140 -4.79 1.61 14.37
CA THR A 140 -4.50 2.47 15.52
C THR A 140 -5.76 2.64 16.38
N ILE A 141 -5.58 2.63 17.69
CA ILE A 141 -6.59 3.01 18.67
C ILE A 141 -6.06 4.21 19.44
N LYS A 142 -6.76 5.33 19.39
CA LYS A 142 -6.44 6.54 20.13
C LYS A 142 -7.54 6.82 21.15
N VAL A 143 -7.16 6.94 22.43
CA VAL A 143 -8.07 7.38 23.49
C VAL A 143 -8.17 8.89 23.43
N GLU A 144 -9.32 9.43 23.05
CA GLU A 144 -9.56 10.87 22.99
C GLU A 144 -10.01 11.44 24.34
N SER A 145 -10.84 10.67 25.05
CA SER A 145 -11.33 11.03 26.38
C SER A 145 -11.62 9.77 27.21
N SER A 146 -12.09 9.95 28.43
CA SER A 146 -12.57 8.83 29.26
C SER A 146 -13.78 8.10 28.66
N GLU A 147 -14.49 8.72 27.73
CA GLU A 147 -15.74 8.23 27.17
C GLU A 147 -15.65 7.93 25.66
N LYS A 148 -14.48 8.19 25.03
CA LYS A 148 -14.37 8.16 23.56
C LYS A 148 -13.05 7.59 23.07
N LEU A 149 -13.14 6.63 22.14
CA LEU A 149 -12.04 6.11 21.34
C LEU A 149 -12.18 6.58 19.89
N LEU A 150 -11.04 6.88 19.27
CA LEU A 150 -10.92 7.00 17.82
C LEU A 150 -10.20 5.75 17.32
N ILE A 151 -10.87 4.96 16.52
CA ILE A 151 -10.36 3.70 15.98
C ILE A 151 -10.13 3.87 14.50
N GLN A 152 -8.88 3.69 14.08
CA GLN A 152 -8.51 3.66 12.68
C GLN A 152 -8.34 2.21 12.25
N PHE A 153 -9.13 1.79 11.27
CA PHE A 153 -9.06 0.46 10.70
C PHE A 153 -7.95 0.35 9.65
N GLN A 154 -7.48 -0.86 9.38
CA GLN A 154 -6.50 -1.15 8.32
C GLN A 154 -7.01 -0.73 6.92
N SER A 155 -8.32 -0.61 6.76
CA SER A 155 -8.99 -0.07 5.57
C SER A 155 -8.82 1.44 5.38
N GLY A 156 -8.28 2.15 6.38
CA GLY A 156 -8.23 3.62 6.40
C GLY A 156 -9.49 4.29 6.95
N ILE A 157 -10.56 3.52 7.24
CA ILE A 157 -11.77 4.06 7.88
C ILE A 157 -11.43 4.45 9.32
N VAL A 158 -11.92 5.62 9.72
CA VAL A 158 -11.81 6.12 11.09
C VAL A 158 -13.20 6.16 11.71
N MET A 159 -13.35 5.55 12.88
CA MET A 159 -14.60 5.47 13.62
C MET A 159 -14.43 6.01 15.05
N GLU A 160 -15.40 6.82 15.49
CA GLU A 160 -15.56 7.17 16.90
C GLU A 160 -16.37 6.06 17.60
N GLN A 161 -15.86 5.56 18.72
CA GLN A 161 -16.50 4.56 19.57
C GLN A 161 -16.65 5.09 20.99
N GLU A 162 -17.87 5.06 21.51
CA GLU A 162 -18.13 5.38 22.90
C GLU A 162 -17.65 4.26 23.85
N ILE A 163 -17.06 4.68 24.97
CA ILE A 163 -16.66 3.80 26.06
C ILE A 163 -17.78 3.77 27.09
N ARG A 164 -18.38 2.61 27.31
CA ARG A 164 -19.41 2.42 28.31
C ARG A 164 -18.84 1.73 29.54
N TYR A 165 -18.94 2.39 30.69
CA TYR A 165 -18.57 1.83 32.00
C TYR A 165 -19.78 1.13 32.57
N GLU A 166 -19.63 -0.12 33.02
CA GLU A 166 -20.60 -0.83 33.86
C GLU A 166 -20.38 -0.53 35.31
#